data_299f02c1534710bc4dd28c528a6de601
#
_entry.id   299f02c1534710bc4dd28c528a6de601
#
_cell.length_a   1.000
_cell.length_b   1.000
_cell.length_c   1.000
_cell.angle_alpha   90.00
_cell.angle_beta   90.00
_cell.angle_gamma   90.00
#
_symmetry.space_group_name_H-M   'P 1'
#
loop_
_entity.id
_entity.type
_entity.pdbx_description
1 polymer ?
#
loop_
_entity_poly.entity_id
_entity_poly.type
_entity_poly.pdbx_seq_one_letter_code
_entity_poly.pdbx_strand_id
1 'polypeptide(L)'
;MNYNIHTCRNGLRLIHLPSSANVIFCGFAVKAGARHEQKGEEGLAHFCEHMAFKGTQRRTAVQIINAIEGVGGELNAFTNKEDTVYYAAITRDHFRQAIDVLTDIVFFSQYPQHEVEKECEVVCDEIESYEDTPSELIFDEFDNILFDGHPLGHNILGSSERVRQYTGDDARRFTRRYYRPDNCIFFSSGDIDFKRLESWMEDVNVENANTQPFGQQTTDGSIESVKDLKLLLSTISPSPIIRHRNTHQSHVMIGTRAFAATDPRRWALFLLNNMLGGPGMNSRLNLSLRERNGLVYTVESNTANYSDTGLWSVYFGCDPHDVKRCCQLVRRELDKLINSQLSQSQLKKAKQQLHGQLAIAADNREQFALDFARNFLHHGTERNLEDILRHIDAITAEELQQVASQLFSPSQMITLVYQ
;
A
#
# COMPACT_ATOMS: atom_id res chain seq x y z
N MET A 1 19.56 2.03 12.38
CA MET A 1 19.55 3.51 12.22
C MET A 1 19.16 4.14 13.54
N ASN A 2 19.73 5.32 13.87
CA ASN A 2 19.24 6.05 15.05
C ASN A 2 18.02 6.87 14.63
N TYR A 3 16.92 6.69 15.31
CA TYR A 3 15.70 7.49 15.14
C TYR A 3 15.18 7.91 16.51
N ASN A 4 14.39 8.96 16.54
CA ASN A 4 13.81 9.49 17.78
C ASN A 4 12.32 9.18 17.81
N ILE A 5 11.82 8.85 19.00
CA ILE A 5 10.39 8.60 19.25
C ILE A 5 9.93 9.40 20.46
N HIS A 6 8.74 9.95 20.36
CA HIS A 6 8.04 10.56 21.48
C HIS A 6 6.53 10.26 21.41
N THR A 7 5.87 10.13 22.53
CA THR A 7 4.41 10.03 22.58
C THR A 7 3.86 11.24 23.32
N CYS A 8 3.10 12.05 22.58
CA CYS A 8 2.43 13.24 23.12
C CYS A 8 1.36 12.85 24.14
N ARG A 9 0.96 13.81 25.00
CA ARG A 9 -0.07 13.59 26.04
C ARG A 9 -1.41 13.16 25.49
N ASN A 10 -1.75 13.58 24.26
CA ASN A 10 -2.97 13.19 23.55
C ASN A 10 -2.89 11.82 22.87
N GLY A 11 -1.78 11.09 23.02
CA GLY A 11 -1.56 9.77 22.42
C GLY A 11 -0.92 9.77 21.04
N LEU A 12 -0.71 10.94 20.40
CA LEU A 12 -0.02 11.01 19.13
C LEU A 12 1.45 10.60 19.27
N ARG A 13 1.87 9.68 18.44
CA ARG A 13 3.26 9.23 18.37
C ARG A 13 4.03 10.03 17.33
N LEU A 14 5.18 10.56 17.72
CA LEU A 14 6.13 11.26 16.85
C LEU A 14 7.28 10.32 16.55
N ILE A 15 7.66 10.24 15.28
CA ILE A 15 8.87 9.54 14.86
C ILE A 15 9.71 10.46 13.98
N HIS A 16 11.01 10.47 14.22
CA HIS A 16 11.93 11.30 13.47
C HIS A 16 13.17 10.52 13.04
N LEU A 17 13.45 10.57 11.76
CA LEU A 17 14.65 10.02 11.15
C LEU A 17 15.65 11.16 10.88
N PRO A 18 16.70 11.32 11.72
CA PRO A 18 17.69 12.38 11.55
C PRO A 18 18.47 12.25 10.24
N SER A 19 18.65 13.34 9.55
CA SER A 19 19.44 13.43 8.34
C SER A 19 20.03 14.85 8.22
N SER A 20 21.17 15.02 7.60
CA SER A 20 21.79 16.33 7.35
C SER A 20 21.18 17.09 6.17
N ALA A 21 20.13 16.58 5.56
CA ALA A 21 19.53 17.19 4.40
C ALA A 21 18.62 18.37 4.74
N ASN A 22 18.70 19.42 3.93
CA ASN A 22 17.91 20.63 4.09
C ASN A 22 16.42 20.45 3.72
N VAL A 23 16.10 19.49 2.84
CA VAL A 23 14.72 19.14 2.52
C VAL A 23 14.23 18.15 3.56
N ILE A 24 13.09 18.47 4.17
CA ILE A 24 12.40 17.66 5.16
C ILE A 24 11.18 17.02 4.51
N PHE A 25 11.06 15.70 4.66
CA PHE A 25 9.84 14.96 4.40
C PHE A 25 9.12 14.77 5.73
N CYS A 26 7.88 15.22 5.82
CA CYS A 26 7.09 15.10 7.05
C CYS A 26 5.61 14.92 6.75
N GLY A 27 4.89 14.29 7.70
CA GLY A 27 3.47 14.06 7.48
C GLY A 27 2.80 13.31 8.61
N PHE A 28 1.50 13.08 8.42
CA PHE A 28 0.71 12.18 9.24
C PHE A 28 0.41 10.91 8.47
N ALA A 29 0.61 9.77 9.11
CA ALA A 29 0.05 8.52 8.66
C ALA A 29 -1.08 8.11 9.62
N VAL A 30 -2.26 7.88 9.06
CA VAL A 30 -3.49 7.54 9.77
C VAL A 30 -3.77 6.06 9.54
N LYS A 31 -4.03 5.29 10.58
CA LYS A 31 -4.41 3.87 10.46
C LYS A 31 -5.88 3.77 10.06
N ALA A 32 -6.16 4.20 8.85
CA ALA A 32 -7.46 4.16 8.19
C ALA A 32 -7.24 4.16 6.67
N GLY A 33 -7.82 3.20 5.99
CA GLY A 33 -7.82 3.06 4.54
C GLY A 33 -9.08 2.30 4.12
N ALA A 34 -9.18 1.89 2.87
CA ALA A 34 -10.38 1.25 2.33
C ALA A 34 -10.83 0.05 3.17
N ARG A 35 -9.92 -0.75 3.69
CA ARG A 35 -10.22 -1.88 4.59
C ARG A 35 -11.08 -1.53 5.81
N HIS A 36 -11.00 -0.28 6.29
CA HIS A 36 -11.69 0.18 7.49
C HIS A 36 -13.10 0.72 7.21
N GLU A 37 -13.49 0.75 5.95
CA GLU A 37 -14.82 1.14 5.51
C GLU A 37 -15.86 0.10 5.93
N GLN A 38 -17.00 0.57 6.38
CA GLN A 38 -18.14 -0.28 6.67
C GLN A 38 -18.91 -0.52 5.38
N LYS A 39 -19.78 -1.55 5.39
CA LYS A 39 -20.67 -1.81 4.26
C LYS A 39 -21.48 -0.55 3.91
N GLY A 40 -21.32 -0.10 2.67
CA GLY A 40 -21.93 1.11 2.16
C GLY A 40 -21.06 2.36 2.35
N GLU A 41 -19.80 2.22 2.76
CA GLU A 41 -18.79 3.29 2.83
C GLU A 41 -17.67 3.08 1.79
N GLU A 42 -17.85 2.20 0.79
CA GLU A 42 -16.82 1.85 -0.18
C GLU A 42 -16.36 3.09 -0.98
N GLY A 43 -15.08 3.45 -0.87
CA GLY A 43 -14.48 4.66 -1.44
C GLY A 43 -14.45 5.87 -0.50
N LEU A 44 -15.01 5.77 0.70
CA LEU A 44 -15.11 6.90 1.62
C LEU A 44 -13.75 7.34 2.20
N ALA A 45 -12.82 6.40 2.41
CA ALA A 45 -11.48 6.72 2.89
C ALA A 45 -10.73 7.62 1.89
N HIS A 46 -10.77 7.26 0.61
CA HIS A 46 -10.20 8.04 -0.48
C HIS A 46 -10.93 9.39 -0.66
N PHE A 47 -12.24 9.38 -0.61
CA PHE A 47 -13.03 10.60 -0.66
C PHE A 47 -12.69 11.57 0.49
N CYS A 48 -12.45 11.07 1.71
CA CYS A 48 -12.00 11.89 2.84
C CYS A 48 -10.61 12.48 2.61
N GLU A 49 -9.73 11.78 1.91
CA GLU A 49 -8.42 12.28 1.51
C GLU A 49 -8.57 13.51 0.61
N HIS A 50 -9.32 13.41 -0.49
CA HIS A 50 -9.61 14.52 -1.38
C HIS A 50 -10.20 15.72 -0.64
N MET A 51 -11.19 15.44 0.20
CA MET A 51 -11.91 16.47 0.95
C MET A 51 -11.05 17.16 2.03
N ALA A 52 -9.94 16.57 2.48
CA ALA A 52 -9.05 17.20 3.45
C ALA A 52 -8.42 18.49 2.93
N PHE A 53 -8.27 18.63 1.61
CA PHE A 53 -7.71 19.82 0.95
C PHE A 53 -8.76 20.90 0.61
N LYS A 54 -10.05 20.65 0.86
CA LYS A 54 -11.15 21.54 0.43
C LYS A 54 -11.58 22.57 1.45
N GLY A 55 -10.89 22.64 2.58
CA GLY A 55 -11.06 23.68 3.59
C GLY A 55 -11.10 23.16 5.01
N THR A 56 -10.51 23.95 5.90
CA THR A 56 -10.45 23.73 7.34
C THR A 56 -11.21 24.85 8.08
N GLN A 57 -11.19 24.80 9.41
CA GLN A 57 -11.70 25.90 10.21
C GLN A 57 -10.93 27.22 10.00
N ARG A 58 -9.65 27.13 9.60
CA ARG A 58 -8.74 28.28 9.52
C ARG A 58 -8.36 28.68 8.10
N ARG A 59 -8.49 27.76 7.14
CA ARG A 59 -7.96 27.93 5.77
C ARG A 59 -8.98 27.50 4.72
N THR A 60 -9.05 28.27 3.65
CA THR A 60 -9.69 27.82 2.40
C THR A 60 -8.76 26.89 1.65
N ALA A 61 -9.28 26.14 0.65
CA ALA A 61 -8.50 25.24 -0.20
C ALA A 61 -7.26 25.93 -0.82
N VAL A 62 -7.44 27.14 -1.37
CA VAL A 62 -6.35 27.93 -1.97
C VAL A 62 -5.30 28.32 -0.92
N GLN A 63 -5.70 28.62 0.30
CA GLN A 63 -4.77 28.94 1.38
C GLN A 63 -4.00 27.73 1.86
N ILE A 64 -4.60 26.52 1.85
CA ILE A 64 -3.91 25.28 2.17
C ILE A 64 -2.78 25.03 1.16
N ILE A 65 -3.09 25.06 -0.13
CA ILE A 65 -2.13 24.84 -1.22
C ILE A 65 -1.01 25.87 -1.17
N ASN A 66 -1.37 27.17 -1.16
CA ASN A 66 -0.38 28.25 -1.18
C ASN A 66 0.51 28.31 0.07
N ALA A 67 0.04 27.77 1.19
CA ALA A 67 0.86 27.71 2.40
C ALA A 67 2.09 26.80 2.25
N ILE A 68 2.07 25.81 1.39
CA ILE A 68 3.19 24.91 1.14
C ILE A 68 3.83 25.21 -0.21
N GLU A 69 3.06 25.24 -1.28
CA GLU A 69 3.60 25.44 -2.65
C GLU A 69 4.12 26.87 -2.85
N GLY A 70 3.52 27.86 -2.19
CA GLY A 70 3.97 29.26 -2.25
C GLY A 70 5.37 29.50 -1.70
N VAL A 71 5.92 28.58 -0.92
CA VAL A 71 7.30 28.60 -0.44
C VAL A 71 8.20 27.54 -1.11
N GLY A 72 7.70 26.93 -2.20
CA GLY A 72 8.44 25.93 -2.99
C GLY A 72 8.45 24.53 -2.37
N GLY A 73 7.50 24.24 -1.46
CA GLY A 73 7.26 22.88 -0.96
C GLY A 73 6.27 22.13 -1.84
N GLU A 74 6.12 20.84 -1.56
CA GLU A 74 5.13 19.95 -2.18
C GLU A 74 4.21 19.40 -1.09
N LEU A 75 2.91 19.36 -1.36
CA LEU A 75 1.89 18.82 -0.46
C LEU A 75 1.13 17.70 -1.18
N ASN A 76 1.16 16.50 -0.62
CA ASN A 76 0.58 15.31 -1.23
C ASN A 76 -0.14 14.44 -0.20
N ALA A 77 -1.00 13.54 -0.70
CA ALA A 77 -1.62 12.48 0.08
C ALA A 77 -1.83 11.24 -0.78
N PHE A 78 -2.07 10.11 -0.13
CA PHE A 78 -2.52 8.90 -0.78
C PHE A 78 -3.26 8.00 0.22
N THR A 79 -4.23 7.25 -0.29
CA THR A 79 -4.99 6.26 0.46
C THR A 79 -4.66 4.86 -0.04
N ASN A 80 -4.36 3.97 0.91
CA ASN A 80 -4.17 2.55 0.66
C ASN A 80 -5.30 1.71 1.28
N LYS A 81 -5.17 0.40 1.21
CA LYS A 81 -6.11 -0.51 1.88
C LYS A 81 -6.12 -0.33 3.41
N GLU A 82 -4.98 -0.08 4.07
CA GLU A 82 -4.88 -0.07 5.54
C GLU A 82 -4.50 1.30 6.14
N ASP A 83 -4.09 2.25 5.34
CA ASP A 83 -3.61 3.55 5.81
C ASP A 83 -3.91 4.67 4.81
N THR A 84 -4.01 5.90 5.33
CA THR A 84 -4.00 7.15 4.54
C THR A 84 -2.85 8.01 5.05
N VAL A 85 -2.06 8.57 4.13
CA VAL A 85 -0.89 9.39 4.46
C VAL A 85 -1.05 10.78 3.85
N TYR A 86 -0.86 11.81 4.67
CA TYR A 86 -0.78 13.22 4.26
C TYR A 86 0.63 13.69 4.54
N TYR A 87 1.34 14.19 3.52
CA TYR A 87 2.74 14.56 3.71
C TYR A 87 3.15 15.77 2.89
N ALA A 88 4.26 16.35 3.29
CA ALA A 88 4.90 17.45 2.58
C ALA A 88 6.41 17.23 2.45
N ALA A 89 6.95 17.67 1.31
CA ALA A 89 8.36 17.90 1.12
C ALA A 89 8.62 19.41 1.20
N ILE A 90 9.48 19.85 2.13
CA ILE A 90 9.67 21.28 2.39
C ILE A 90 11.08 21.58 2.88
N THR A 91 11.56 22.80 2.68
CA THR A 91 12.84 23.23 3.26
C THR A 91 12.74 23.42 4.77
N ARG A 92 13.83 23.23 5.47
CA ARG A 92 13.92 23.33 6.93
C ARG A 92 13.33 24.64 7.50
N ASP A 93 13.53 25.75 6.81
CA ASP A 93 13.07 27.06 7.28
C ASP A 93 11.55 27.19 7.36
N HIS A 94 10.84 26.38 6.55
CA HIS A 94 9.37 26.35 6.49
C HIS A 94 8.75 25.11 7.18
N PHE A 95 9.55 24.30 7.89
CA PHE A 95 9.09 23.07 8.51
C PHE A 95 7.93 23.29 9.52
N ARG A 96 8.00 24.36 10.32
CA ARG A 96 6.90 24.72 11.25
C ARG A 96 5.58 24.98 10.52
N GLN A 97 5.65 25.60 9.34
CA GLN A 97 4.50 25.87 8.49
C GLN A 97 3.88 24.57 7.97
N ALA A 98 4.72 23.60 7.56
CA ALA A 98 4.23 22.29 7.13
C ALA A 98 3.51 21.56 8.27
N ILE A 99 4.05 21.57 9.49
CA ILE A 99 3.39 20.98 10.67
C ILE A 99 1.99 21.61 10.86
N ASP A 100 1.90 22.92 10.81
CA ASP A 100 0.64 23.64 11.04
C ASP A 100 -0.41 23.33 9.96
N VAL A 101 -0.01 23.28 8.69
CA VAL A 101 -0.91 22.94 7.57
C VAL A 101 -1.34 21.49 7.64
N LEU A 102 -0.41 20.55 7.81
CA LEU A 102 -0.70 19.12 7.89
C LEU A 102 -1.62 18.78 9.07
N THR A 103 -1.37 19.40 10.22
CA THR A 103 -2.25 19.28 11.39
C THR A 103 -3.66 19.78 11.10
N ASP A 104 -3.75 20.92 10.41
CA ASP A 104 -5.02 21.55 10.08
C ASP A 104 -5.87 20.70 9.13
N ILE A 105 -5.27 20.16 8.07
CA ILE A 105 -5.99 19.31 7.11
C ILE A 105 -6.36 17.93 7.66
N VAL A 106 -5.55 17.36 8.56
CA VAL A 106 -5.83 16.04 9.13
C VAL A 106 -6.90 16.09 10.22
N PHE A 107 -6.87 17.09 11.09
CA PHE A 107 -7.72 17.10 12.28
C PHE A 107 -8.83 18.15 12.28
N PHE A 108 -8.77 19.16 11.41
CA PHE A 108 -9.69 20.30 11.43
C PHE A 108 -10.42 20.56 10.11
N SER A 109 -10.38 19.61 9.16
CA SER A 109 -11.14 19.69 7.92
C SER A 109 -12.64 19.75 8.18
N GLN A 110 -13.37 20.56 7.39
CA GLN A 110 -14.77 20.89 7.63
C GLN A 110 -15.76 20.15 6.72
N TYR A 111 -15.31 19.63 5.60
CA TYR A 111 -16.12 18.92 4.61
C TYR A 111 -17.37 19.71 4.18
N PRO A 112 -17.23 20.95 3.65
CA PRO A 112 -18.37 21.78 3.31
C PRO A 112 -19.15 21.17 2.14
N GLN A 113 -20.49 21.15 2.23
CA GLN A 113 -21.34 20.42 1.28
C GLN A 113 -21.15 20.87 -0.18
N HIS A 114 -20.94 22.17 -0.41
CA HIS A 114 -20.73 22.71 -1.76
C HIS A 114 -19.39 22.27 -2.39
N GLU A 115 -18.40 21.91 -1.58
CA GLU A 115 -17.15 21.30 -2.08
C GLU A 115 -17.32 19.78 -2.24
N VAL A 116 -18.10 19.13 -1.38
CA VAL A 116 -18.45 17.71 -1.52
C VAL A 116 -19.06 17.43 -2.89
N GLU A 117 -20.05 18.22 -3.30
CA GLU A 117 -20.75 18.06 -4.59
C GLU A 117 -19.79 18.17 -5.79
N LYS A 118 -18.84 19.10 -5.73
CA LYS A 118 -17.81 19.24 -6.77
C LYS A 118 -16.83 18.08 -6.77
N GLU A 119 -16.38 17.69 -5.56
CA GLU A 119 -15.35 16.67 -5.43
C GLU A 119 -15.87 15.26 -5.75
N CYS A 120 -17.16 15.00 -5.52
CA CYS A 120 -17.79 13.77 -6.00
C CYS A 120 -17.62 13.59 -7.51
N GLU A 121 -17.79 14.66 -8.31
CA GLU A 121 -17.58 14.56 -9.76
C GLU A 121 -16.10 14.38 -10.11
N VAL A 122 -15.18 15.07 -9.41
CA VAL A 122 -13.72 14.86 -9.62
C VAL A 122 -13.32 13.42 -9.34
N VAL A 123 -13.78 12.83 -8.24
CA VAL A 123 -13.50 11.42 -7.92
C VAL A 123 -14.18 10.48 -8.91
N CYS A 124 -15.38 10.82 -9.40
CA CYS A 124 -16.03 10.03 -10.46
C CYS A 124 -15.23 10.07 -11.77
N ASP A 125 -14.70 11.24 -12.16
CA ASP A 125 -13.85 11.37 -13.35
C ASP A 125 -12.55 10.54 -13.18
N GLU A 126 -12.00 10.49 -11.97
CA GLU A 126 -10.85 9.64 -11.65
C GLU A 126 -11.19 8.15 -11.77
N ILE A 127 -12.34 7.73 -11.24
CA ILE A 127 -12.83 6.34 -11.37
C ILE A 127 -12.98 5.98 -12.85
N GLU A 128 -13.62 6.84 -13.65
CA GLU A 128 -13.83 6.60 -15.08
C GLU A 128 -12.48 6.53 -15.85
N SER A 129 -11.54 7.41 -15.54
CA SER A 129 -10.18 7.37 -16.09
C SER A 129 -9.44 6.07 -15.75
N TYR A 130 -9.65 5.58 -14.53
CA TYR A 130 -9.06 4.32 -14.07
C TYR A 130 -9.71 3.11 -14.76
N GLU A 131 -11.04 3.14 -14.93
CA GLU A 131 -11.79 2.11 -15.67
C GLU A 131 -11.39 2.04 -17.15
N ASP A 132 -11.00 3.16 -17.75
CA ASP A 132 -10.50 3.26 -19.13
C ASP A 132 -9.04 2.78 -19.28
N THR A 133 -8.38 2.43 -18.16
CA THR A 133 -6.99 1.93 -18.16
C THR A 133 -6.94 0.45 -17.73
N PRO A 134 -7.20 -0.51 -18.63
CA PRO A 134 -7.28 -1.94 -18.29
C PRO A 134 -6.03 -2.51 -17.62
N SER A 135 -4.85 -1.93 -17.91
CA SER A 135 -3.58 -2.33 -17.30
C SER A 135 -3.48 -1.98 -15.81
N GLU A 136 -4.28 -1.02 -15.33
CA GLU A 136 -4.37 -0.63 -13.93
C GLU A 136 -5.57 -1.28 -13.26
N LEU A 137 -6.74 -1.19 -13.89
CA LEU A 137 -7.99 -1.76 -13.39
C LEU A 137 -7.90 -3.26 -13.05
N ILE A 138 -7.09 -4.02 -13.80
CA ILE A 138 -6.95 -5.46 -13.60
C ILE A 138 -6.38 -5.81 -12.21
N PHE A 139 -5.57 -4.93 -11.61
CA PHE A 139 -5.02 -5.14 -10.25
C PHE A 139 -6.12 -5.07 -9.21
N ASP A 140 -6.98 -4.07 -9.27
CA ASP A 140 -8.09 -3.91 -8.33
C ASP A 140 -9.13 -5.02 -8.49
N GLU A 141 -9.52 -5.37 -9.73
CA GLU A 141 -10.46 -6.47 -9.95
C GLU A 141 -9.88 -7.81 -9.49
N PHE A 142 -8.57 -8.01 -9.68
CA PHE A 142 -7.88 -9.20 -9.18
C PHE A 142 -7.92 -9.25 -7.65
N ASP A 143 -7.63 -8.16 -6.98
CA ASP A 143 -7.67 -8.05 -5.51
C ASP A 143 -9.09 -8.31 -4.99
N ASN A 144 -10.11 -7.75 -5.64
CA ASN A 144 -11.51 -7.97 -5.27
C ASN A 144 -11.92 -9.44 -5.38
N ILE A 145 -11.48 -10.13 -6.45
CA ILE A 145 -11.72 -11.56 -6.62
C ILE A 145 -10.96 -12.37 -5.57
N LEU A 146 -9.70 -12.04 -5.35
CA LEU A 146 -8.84 -12.76 -4.43
C LEU A 146 -9.31 -12.63 -2.98
N PHE A 147 -9.84 -11.46 -2.63
CA PHE A 147 -10.30 -11.11 -1.29
C PHE A 147 -11.84 -11.05 -1.18
N ASP A 148 -12.57 -11.76 -2.05
CA ASP A 148 -14.03 -11.80 -1.98
C ASP A 148 -14.51 -12.16 -0.57
N GLY A 149 -15.48 -11.39 -0.05
CA GLY A 149 -15.99 -11.51 1.32
C GLY A 149 -15.04 -11.02 2.44
N HIS A 150 -13.87 -10.52 2.10
CA HIS A 150 -12.90 -9.95 3.04
C HIS A 150 -12.89 -8.41 2.95
N PRO A 151 -12.59 -7.66 4.03
CA PRO A 151 -12.53 -6.20 3.99
C PRO A 151 -11.55 -5.58 2.97
N LEU A 152 -10.59 -6.34 2.47
CA LEU A 152 -9.70 -5.93 1.38
C LEU A 152 -10.32 -6.07 -0.02
N GLY A 153 -11.47 -6.73 -0.16
CA GLY A 153 -12.05 -7.13 -1.44
C GLY A 153 -12.98 -6.08 -2.06
N HIS A 154 -12.62 -4.80 -2.03
CA HIS A 154 -13.31 -3.73 -2.74
C HIS A 154 -12.32 -2.64 -3.17
N ASN A 155 -12.69 -1.85 -4.18
CA ASN A 155 -11.84 -0.79 -4.74
C ASN A 155 -11.62 0.33 -3.73
N ILE A 156 -10.39 0.88 -3.71
CA ILE A 156 -10.04 2.03 -2.86
C ILE A 156 -10.86 3.26 -3.27
N LEU A 157 -11.06 3.46 -4.56
CA LEU A 157 -11.85 4.57 -5.11
C LEU A 157 -13.37 4.39 -4.90
N GLY A 158 -13.83 3.18 -4.57
CA GLY A 158 -15.25 2.84 -4.53
C GLY A 158 -15.87 2.70 -5.92
N SER A 159 -17.08 3.22 -6.09
CA SER A 159 -17.76 3.30 -7.39
C SER A 159 -18.40 4.67 -7.56
N SER A 160 -18.51 5.15 -8.82
CA SER A 160 -19.11 6.46 -9.14
C SER A 160 -20.54 6.57 -8.60
N GLU A 161 -21.32 5.47 -8.62
CA GLU A 161 -22.66 5.43 -8.06
C GLU A 161 -22.66 5.69 -6.55
N ARG A 162 -21.69 5.12 -5.83
CA ARG A 162 -21.58 5.26 -4.39
C ARG A 162 -21.01 6.62 -4.00
N VAL A 163 -19.96 7.08 -4.67
CA VAL A 163 -19.32 8.37 -4.41
C VAL A 163 -20.31 9.53 -4.54
N ARG A 164 -21.17 9.52 -5.56
CA ARG A 164 -22.21 10.56 -5.74
C ARG A 164 -23.23 10.65 -4.61
N GLN A 165 -23.31 9.67 -3.72
CA GLN A 165 -24.22 9.66 -2.56
C GLN A 165 -23.58 10.22 -1.30
N TYR A 166 -22.26 10.48 -1.30
CA TYR A 166 -21.57 10.97 -0.11
C TYR A 166 -21.92 12.40 0.25
N THR A 167 -21.95 12.64 1.53
CA THR A 167 -22.22 13.95 2.14
C THR A 167 -21.06 14.34 3.06
N GLY A 168 -20.99 15.63 3.41
CA GLY A 168 -20.02 16.07 4.40
C GLY A 168 -20.18 15.39 5.76
N ASP A 169 -21.39 14.89 6.09
CA ASP A 169 -21.62 14.15 7.33
C ASP A 169 -21.02 12.73 7.28
N ASP A 170 -21.00 12.09 6.11
CA ASP A 170 -20.34 10.80 5.93
C ASP A 170 -18.83 10.93 6.17
N ALA A 171 -18.19 11.93 5.55
CA ALA A 171 -16.79 12.23 5.75
C ALA A 171 -16.48 12.56 7.23
N ARG A 172 -17.32 13.38 7.88
CA ARG A 172 -17.18 13.69 9.32
C ARG A 172 -17.32 12.44 10.19
N ARG A 173 -18.24 11.52 9.89
CA ARG A 173 -18.39 10.28 10.66
C ARG A 173 -17.16 9.38 10.53
N PHE A 174 -16.65 9.22 9.30
CA PHE A 174 -15.47 8.40 9.04
C PHE A 174 -14.24 8.99 9.74
N THR A 175 -13.96 10.28 9.55
CA THR A 175 -12.79 10.92 10.13
C THR A 175 -12.86 11.01 11.65
N ARG A 176 -14.01 11.27 12.28
CA ARG A 176 -14.16 11.18 13.74
C ARG A 176 -13.87 9.79 14.29
N ARG A 177 -14.12 8.75 13.53
CA ARG A 177 -13.85 7.37 13.92
C ARG A 177 -12.37 7.04 13.90
N TYR A 178 -11.65 7.53 12.91
CA TYR A 178 -10.28 7.08 12.62
C TYR A 178 -9.19 8.15 12.75
N TYR A 179 -9.49 9.43 12.49
CA TYR A 179 -8.49 10.52 12.49
C TYR A 179 -8.34 11.08 13.90
N ARG A 180 -7.77 10.26 14.77
CA ARG A 180 -7.53 10.60 16.17
C ARG A 180 -6.04 10.49 16.46
N PRO A 181 -5.51 11.29 17.41
CA PRO A 181 -4.10 11.27 17.76
C PRO A 181 -3.56 9.89 18.09
N ASP A 182 -4.31 9.07 18.84
CA ASP A 182 -3.93 7.71 19.24
C ASP A 182 -3.93 6.70 18.08
N ASN A 183 -4.59 7.02 16.96
CA ASN A 183 -4.65 6.20 15.74
C ASN A 183 -3.75 6.73 14.62
N CYS A 184 -2.95 7.76 14.91
CA CYS A 184 -2.07 8.41 13.96
C CYS A 184 -0.61 8.38 14.44
N ILE A 185 0.29 8.61 13.49
CA ILE A 185 1.65 9.01 13.79
C ILE A 185 2.00 10.28 13.01
N PHE A 186 2.82 11.13 13.59
CA PHE A 186 3.54 12.16 12.84
C PHE A 186 4.96 11.69 12.58
N PHE A 187 5.37 11.70 11.32
CA PHE A 187 6.72 11.34 10.92
C PHE A 187 7.48 12.52 10.34
N SER A 188 8.78 12.50 10.48
CA SER A 188 9.66 13.46 9.82
C SER A 188 11.03 12.85 9.50
N SER A 189 11.63 13.27 8.39
CA SER A 189 12.98 12.90 7.98
C SER A 189 13.73 14.14 7.49
N GLY A 190 14.85 14.51 8.11
CA GLY A 190 15.62 15.69 7.75
C GLY A 190 16.44 16.25 8.91
N ASP A 191 16.99 17.45 8.71
CA ASP A 191 17.77 18.18 9.73
C ASP A 191 16.86 19.03 10.59
N ILE A 192 16.34 18.45 11.68
CA ILE A 192 15.49 19.16 12.64
C ILE A 192 15.93 18.87 14.08
N ASP A 193 15.67 19.83 14.96
CA ASP A 193 15.77 19.63 16.41
C ASP A 193 14.51 18.88 16.91
N PHE A 194 14.69 17.63 17.31
CA PHE A 194 13.60 16.77 17.75
C PHE A 194 12.91 17.30 19.03
N LYS A 195 13.64 17.88 19.97
CA LYS A 195 13.05 18.47 21.18
C LYS A 195 12.14 19.65 20.85
N ARG A 196 12.51 20.40 19.84
CA ARG A 196 11.68 21.49 19.34
C ARG A 196 10.42 20.98 18.64
N LEU A 197 10.54 19.87 17.88
CA LEU A 197 9.39 19.16 17.30
C LEU A 197 8.44 18.67 18.41
N GLU A 198 8.96 17.99 19.44
CA GLU A 198 8.18 17.55 20.60
C GLU A 198 7.35 18.71 21.18
N SER A 199 8.01 19.84 21.50
CA SER A 199 7.31 21.02 22.03
C SER A 199 6.20 21.53 21.11
N TRP A 200 6.46 21.60 19.82
CA TRP A 200 5.45 22.08 18.86
C TRP A 200 4.25 21.15 18.76
N MET A 201 4.47 19.84 18.83
CA MET A 201 3.41 18.87 18.69
C MET A 201 2.62 18.66 19.99
N GLU A 202 3.21 18.92 21.18
CA GLU A 202 2.49 18.96 22.44
C GLU A 202 1.53 20.17 22.53
N ASP A 203 1.85 21.27 21.82
CA ASP A 203 1.00 22.46 21.74
C ASP A 203 -0.19 22.27 20.77
N VAL A 204 -0.18 21.21 19.95
CA VAL A 204 -1.29 20.89 19.05
C VAL A 204 -2.47 20.39 19.89
N ASN A 205 -3.37 21.31 20.19
CA ASN A 205 -4.59 20.99 20.92
C ASN A 205 -5.61 20.33 19.95
N VAL A 206 -5.41 19.08 19.66
CA VAL A 206 -6.47 18.23 19.10
C VAL A 206 -7.31 17.81 20.31
N GLU A 207 -8.32 18.62 20.62
CA GLU A 207 -9.30 18.22 21.61
C GLU A 207 -9.83 16.86 21.18
N ASN A 208 -9.70 15.86 22.06
CA ASN A 208 -10.27 14.54 21.87
C ASN A 208 -11.78 14.72 21.65
N ALA A 209 -12.19 14.88 20.42
CA ALA A 209 -13.58 15.06 20.05
C ALA A 209 -14.42 13.79 20.32
N ASN A 210 -13.83 12.77 20.94
CA ASN A 210 -14.53 11.63 21.57
C ASN A 210 -13.56 10.85 22.46
N THR A 211 -13.55 11.19 23.75
CA THR A 211 -12.93 10.39 24.83
C THR A 211 -13.77 9.18 25.24
N GLN A 212 -14.51 8.57 24.37
CA GLN A 212 -14.84 7.18 24.60
C GLN A 212 -13.62 6.38 24.19
N PRO A 213 -12.96 5.64 25.13
CA PRO A 213 -12.00 4.65 24.70
C PRO A 213 -12.72 3.82 23.66
N PHE A 214 -12.14 3.73 22.48
CA PHE A 214 -12.51 2.70 21.53
C PHE A 214 -12.34 1.41 22.33
N GLY A 215 -13.47 0.95 22.92
CA GLY A 215 -13.50 -0.39 23.45
C GLY A 215 -12.87 -1.19 22.34
N GLN A 216 -11.89 -2.03 22.67
CA GLN A 216 -11.41 -3.03 21.75
C GLN A 216 -12.68 -3.56 21.07
N GLN A 217 -13.08 -2.91 19.98
CA GLN A 217 -13.74 -3.67 18.97
C GLN A 217 -12.65 -4.65 18.57
N THR A 218 -12.59 -5.71 19.36
CA THR A 218 -12.35 -6.97 18.76
C THR A 218 -13.03 -6.82 17.43
N THR A 219 -12.25 -6.70 16.37
CA THR A 219 -12.66 -7.21 15.09
C THR A 219 -13.08 -8.63 15.41
N ASP A 220 -14.31 -8.74 15.84
CA ASP A 220 -15.05 -10.00 15.91
C ASP A 220 -15.62 -10.30 14.53
N GLY A 221 -14.80 -10.00 13.49
CA GLY A 221 -14.49 -10.93 12.47
C GLY A 221 -13.47 -11.87 13.09
N SER A 222 -13.90 -12.71 14.03
CA SER A 222 -13.23 -13.94 14.31
C SER A 222 -12.89 -14.51 12.95
N ILE A 223 -11.59 -14.44 12.59
CA ILE A 223 -11.07 -15.24 11.48
C ILE A 223 -11.44 -16.64 11.86
N GLU A 224 -12.58 -17.04 11.34
CA GLU A 224 -12.97 -18.43 11.36
C GLU A 224 -11.77 -19.16 10.85
N SER A 225 -11.36 -20.09 11.63
CA SER A 225 -10.12 -20.85 11.61
C SER A 225 -9.60 -21.15 10.20
N VAL A 226 -8.33 -21.51 10.08
CA VAL A 226 -7.65 -22.10 8.91
C VAL A 226 -8.52 -23.09 8.09
N LYS A 227 -9.62 -23.59 8.64
CA LYS A 227 -10.63 -24.40 7.95
C LYS A 227 -11.45 -23.60 6.92
N ASP A 228 -11.78 -22.33 7.21
CA ASP A 228 -12.58 -21.50 6.30
C ASP A 228 -11.75 -20.98 5.13
N LEU A 229 -10.46 -20.76 5.35
CA LEU A 229 -9.51 -20.49 4.27
C LEU A 229 -9.46 -21.65 3.26
N LYS A 230 -9.51 -22.91 3.75
CA LYS A 230 -9.62 -24.10 2.88
C LYS A 230 -10.96 -24.21 2.17
N LEU A 231 -12.04 -23.75 2.78
CA LEU A 231 -13.38 -23.79 2.19
C LEU A 231 -13.52 -22.74 1.08
N LEU A 232 -13.02 -21.51 1.30
CA LEU A 232 -12.97 -20.45 0.28
C LEU A 232 -12.03 -20.81 -0.90
N LEU A 233 -10.88 -21.43 -0.62
CA LEU A 233 -9.98 -21.93 -1.66
C LEU A 233 -10.55 -23.14 -2.43
N SER A 234 -11.47 -23.90 -1.85
CA SER A 234 -12.11 -25.06 -2.53
C SER A 234 -13.14 -24.64 -3.58
N THR A 235 -13.56 -23.38 -3.62
CA THR A 235 -14.48 -22.83 -4.64
C THR A 235 -13.75 -22.17 -5.82
N ILE A 236 -12.41 -22.05 -5.76
CA ILE A 236 -11.62 -21.46 -6.86
C ILE A 236 -11.63 -22.45 -8.03
N SER A 237 -12.32 -22.08 -9.11
CA SER A 237 -12.27 -22.83 -10.36
C SER A 237 -10.86 -22.79 -10.94
N PRO A 238 -10.29 -23.93 -11.37
CA PRO A 238 -8.99 -23.95 -12.03
C PRO A 238 -9.02 -23.28 -13.43
N SER A 239 -10.18 -22.83 -13.88
CA SER A 239 -10.35 -22.16 -15.17
C SER A 239 -10.10 -20.67 -15.05
N PRO A 240 -9.44 -20.03 -16.04
CA PRO A 240 -9.26 -18.59 -16.04
C PRO A 240 -10.60 -17.83 -16.00
N ILE A 241 -10.64 -16.76 -15.25
CA ILE A 241 -11.75 -15.79 -15.27
C ILE A 241 -11.48 -14.84 -16.43
N ILE A 242 -12.37 -14.80 -17.40
CA ILE A 242 -12.21 -13.98 -18.60
C ILE A 242 -13.19 -12.81 -18.54
N ARG A 243 -12.69 -11.60 -18.81
CA ARG A 243 -13.45 -10.36 -18.97
C ARG A 243 -13.19 -9.75 -20.33
N HIS A 244 -14.23 -9.47 -21.09
CA HIS A 244 -14.12 -8.80 -22.37
C HIS A 244 -14.13 -7.28 -22.17
N ARG A 245 -13.02 -6.61 -22.53
CA ARG A 245 -12.77 -5.18 -22.31
C ARG A 245 -12.38 -4.40 -23.59
N ASN A 246 -12.55 -4.96 -24.78
CA ASN A 246 -12.20 -4.33 -26.07
C ASN A 246 -10.79 -3.72 -26.10
N THR A 247 -9.81 -4.40 -25.54
CA THR A 247 -8.41 -3.96 -25.49
C THR A 247 -7.63 -4.51 -26.67
N HIS A 248 -6.63 -3.74 -27.17
CA HIS A 248 -5.73 -4.24 -28.22
C HIS A 248 -4.82 -5.37 -27.72
N GLN A 249 -4.45 -5.33 -26.46
CA GLN A 249 -3.66 -6.37 -25.80
C GLN A 249 -4.51 -7.06 -24.74
N SER A 250 -4.24 -8.34 -24.52
CA SER A 250 -4.74 -9.01 -23.32
C SER A 250 -3.88 -8.67 -22.13
N HIS A 251 -4.52 -8.33 -21.01
CA HIS A 251 -3.88 -8.17 -19.72
C HIS A 251 -4.18 -9.40 -18.86
N VAL A 252 -3.17 -9.91 -18.19
CA VAL A 252 -3.28 -11.15 -17.42
C VAL A 252 -2.71 -10.96 -16.03
N MET A 253 -3.51 -11.32 -15.03
CA MET A 253 -3.08 -11.46 -13.63
C MET A 253 -3.15 -12.92 -13.21
N ILE A 254 -2.08 -13.41 -12.60
CA ILE A 254 -2.00 -14.76 -12.01
C ILE A 254 -1.51 -14.60 -10.57
N GLY A 255 -2.21 -15.13 -9.60
CA GLY A 255 -1.74 -14.96 -8.22
C GLY A 255 -2.53 -15.76 -7.19
N THR A 256 -2.19 -15.55 -5.93
CA THR A 256 -2.75 -16.26 -4.78
C THR A 256 -2.69 -15.42 -3.52
N ARG A 257 -3.50 -15.76 -2.51
CA ARG A 257 -3.31 -15.23 -1.15
C ARG A 257 -1.95 -15.66 -0.62
N ALA A 258 -1.32 -14.76 0.15
CA ALA A 258 0.01 -14.95 0.67
C ALA A 258 0.08 -14.64 2.18
N PHE A 259 1.26 -14.39 2.68
CA PHE A 259 1.53 -14.25 4.10
C PHE A 259 1.21 -12.85 4.63
N ALA A 260 0.70 -12.80 5.85
CA ALA A 260 0.53 -11.57 6.60
C ALA A 260 1.87 -10.88 6.90
N ALA A 261 1.82 -9.60 7.23
CA ALA A 261 3.01 -8.80 7.53
C ALA A 261 3.80 -9.31 8.74
N THR A 262 3.18 -10.06 9.65
CA THR A 262 3.83 -10.66 10.83
C THR A 262 4.39 -12.05 10.59
N ASP A 263 4.06 -12.68 9.46
CA ASP A 263 4.52 -14.05 9.16
C ASP A 263 5.98 -14.04 8.69
N PRO A 264 6.90 -14.80 9.32
CA PRO A 264 8.31 -14.81 8.93
C PRO A 264 8.55 -15.35 7.52
N ARG A 265 7.66 -16.20 6.98
CA ARG A 265 7.77 -16.75 5.62
C ARG A 265 7.65 -15.69 4.53
N ARG A 266 7.14 -14.49 4.85
CA ARG A 266 7.10 -13.35 3.93
C ARG A 266 8.47 -12.98 3.36
N TRP A 267 9.55 -13.19 4.12
CA TRP A 267 10.91 -12.88 3.66
C TRP A 267 11.39 -13.83 2.55
N ALA A 268 11.06 -15.11 2.68
CA ALA A 268 11.31 -16.08 1.62
C ALA A 268 10.47 -15.76 0.37
N LEU A 269 9.19 -15.37 0.55
CA LEU A 269 8.35 -14.93 -0.55
C LEU A 269 8.89 -13.66 -1.22
N PHE A 270 9.38 -12.70 -0.45
CA PHE A 270 9.99 -11.48 -0.98
C PHE A 270 11.21 -11.77 -1.87
N LEU A 271 12.08 -12.68 -1.44
CA LEU A 271 13.22 -13.15 -2.27
C LEU A 271 12.73 -13.89 -3.53
N LEU A 272 11.73 -14.78 -3.41
CA LEU A 272 11.12 -15.47 -4.56
C LEU A 272 10.52 -14.50 -5.55
N ASN A 273 9.78 -13.50 -5.07
CA ASN A 273 9.20 -12.46 -5.90
C ASN A 273 10.26 -11.70 -6.69
N ASN A 274 11.31 -11.28 -6.02
CA ASN A 274 12.42 -10.58 -6.67
C ASN A 274 13.09 -11.41 -7.76
N MET A 275 13.25 -12.72 -7.54
CA MET A 275 13.82 -13.63 -8.53
C MET A 275 12.88 -13.90 -9.70
N LEU A 276 11.56 -13.92 -9.45
CA LEU A 276 10.55 -14.23 -10.48
C LEU A 276 10.32 -13.05 -11.41
N GLY A 277 9.87 -11.92 -10.89
CA GLY A 277 9.49 -10.76 -11.68
C GLY A 277 9.81 -9.43 -10.99
N GLY A 278 10.88 -9.38 -10.17
CA GLY A 278 11.40 -8.15 -9.60
C GLY A 278 11.95 -7.19 -10.68
N PRO A 279 12.42 -6.00 -10.30
CA PRO A 279 12.75 -4.90 -11.22
C PRO A 279 13.94 -5.19 -12.16
N GLY A 280 14.68 -6.26 -11.92
CA GLY A 280 15.82 -6.63 -12.77
C GLY A 280 15.39 -7.27 -14.09
N MET A 281 15.94 -6.81 -15.21
CA MET A 281 15.72 -7.43 -16.53
C MET A 281 16.16 -8.90 -16.61
N ASN A 282 16.98 -9.33 -15.67
CA ASN A 282 17.44 -10.72 -15.50
C ASN A 282 16.50 -11.58 -14.63
N SER A 283 15.34 -11.05 -14.23
CA SER A 283 14.32 -11.84 -13.53
C SER A 283 13.83 -13.00 -14.40
N ARG A 284 13.43 -14.11 -13.78
CA ARG A 284 13.10 -15.36 -14.49
C ARG A 284 11.97 -15.20 -15.50
N LEU A 285 10.92 -14.47 -15.12
CA LEU A 285 9.76 -14.22 -15.98
C LEU A 285 10.13 -13.29 -17.13
N ASN A 286 10.90 -12.22 -16.86
CA ASN A 286 11.38 -11.33 -17.91
C ASN A 286 12.25 -12.08 -18.94
N LEU A 287 13.19 -12.88 -18.48
CA LEU A 287 14.01 -13.74 -19.35
C LEU A 287 13.16 -14.76 -20.13
N SER A 288 12.13 -15.33 -19.48
CA SER A 288 11.31 -16.37 -20.10
C SER A 288 10.30 -15.82 -21.10
N LEU A 289 9.55 -14.77 -20.76
CA LEU A 289 8.47 -14.26 -21.60
C LEU A 289 8.95 -13.21 -22.60
N ARG A 290 9.82 -12.31 -22.16
CA ARG A 290 10.27 -11.16 -22.97
C ARG A 290 11.53 -11.49 -23.75
N GLU A 291 12.66 -11.72 -23.07
CA GLU A 291 13.97 -11.80 -23.72
C GLU A 291 14.12 -12.98 -24.68
N ARG A 292 13.64 -14.16 -24.27
CA ARG A 292 13.77 -15.39 -25.09
C ARG A 292 12.65 -15.62 -26.08
N ASN A 293 11.46 -15.14 -25.80
CA ASN A 293 10.28 -15.44 -26.60
C ASN A 293 9.63 -14.20 -27.22
N GLY A 294 9.91 -12.98 -26.78
CA GLY A 294 9.37 -11.72 -27.32
C GLY A 294 7.85 -11.60 -27.24
N LEU A 295 7.21 -12.24 -26.24
CA LEU A 295 5.75 -12.31 -26.15
C LEU A 295 5.12 -11.17 -25.37
N VAL A 296 5.89 -10.52 -24.51
CA VAL A 296 5.41 -9.45 -23.63
C VAL A 296 6.37 -8.26 -23.67
N TYR A 297 5.84 -7.06 -23.52
CA TYR A 297 6.65 -5.88 -23.29
C TYR A 297 7.01 -5.72 -21.80
N THR A 298 6.03 -5.93 -20.93
CA THR A 298 6.17 -5.85 -19.49
C THR A 298 5.72 -7.15 -18.84
N VAL A 299 6.48 -7.64 -17.87
CA VAL A 299 6.10 -8.68 -16.94
C VAL A 299 6.71 -8.38 -15.59
N GLU A 300 5.88 -8.40 -14.58
CA GLU A 300 6.27 -8.11 -13.20
C GLU A 300 5.58 -9.05 -12.21
N SER A 301 6.19 -9.24 -11.06
CA SER A 301 5.53 -9.91 -9.96
C SER A 301 5.57 -9.05 -8.70
N ASN A 302 4.46 -9.03 -7.99
CA ASN A 302 4.22 -8.17 -6.85
C ASN A 302 3.85 -8.96 -5.59
N THR A 303 4.17 -8.41 -4.43
CA THR A 303 3.71 -8.89 -3.13
C THR A 303 3.14 -7.75 -2.33
N ALA A 304 2.02 -7.99 -1.67
CA ALA A 304 1.52 -7.12 -0.61
C ALA A 304 1.34 -7.93 0.67
N ASN A 305 1.73 -7.34 1.79
CA ASN A 305 1.56 -7.95 3.10
C ASN A 305 0.67 -7.02 3.94
N TYR A 306 -0.52 -7.49 4.26
CA TYR A 306 -1.48 -6.81 5.13
C TYR A 306 -1.36 -7.31 6.57
N SER A 307 -2.08 -6.70 7.48
CA SER A 307 -2.00 -7.03 8.91
C SER A 307 -2.33 -8.50 9.24
N ASP A 308 -3.22 -9.13 8.48
CA ASP A 308 -3.76 -10.49 8.71
C ASP A 308 -3.58 -11.45 7.55
N THR A 309 -3.23 -10.96 6.35
CA THR A 309 -3.09 -11.74 5.12
C THR A 309 -2.07 -11.10 4.19
N GLY A 310 -1.95 -11.60 2.98
CA GLY A 310 -1.17 -11.00 1.91
C GLY A 310 -1.58 -11.51 0.55
N LEU A 311 -0.93 -11.00 -0.49
CA LEU A 311 -1.04 -11.50 -1.85
C LEU A 311 0.33 -11.64 -2.51
N TRP A 312 0.39 -12.51 -3.48
CA TRP A 312 1.43 -12.56 -4.49
C TRP A 312 0.77 -12.67 -5.87
N SER A 313 1.26 -11.90 -6.82
CA SER A 313 0.72 -11.90 -8.18
C SER A 313 1.81 -11.71 -9.23
N VAL A 314 1.50 -12.13 -10.46
CA VAL A 314 2.23 -11.82 -11.70
C VAL A 314 1.28 -11.12 -12.64
N TYR A 315 1.72 -10.02 -13.20
CA TYR A 315 1.05 -9.29 -14.27
C TYR A 315 1.88 -9.33 -15.55
N PHE A 316 1.21 -9.45 -16.69
CA PHE A 316 1.80 -9.22 -18.01
C PHE A 316 0.75 -8.82 -19.04
N GLY A 317 1.19 -8.02 -20.05
CA GLY A 317 0.42 -7.71 -21.25
C GLY A 317 0.99 -8.45 -22.47
N CYS A 318 0.12 -9.08 -23.26
CA CYS A 318 0.53 -9.81 -24.47
C CYS A 318 -0.56 -9.77 -25.56
N ASP A 319 -0.21 -10.25 -26.75
CA ASP A 319 -1.21 -10.45 -27.78
C ASP A 319 -2.27 -11.50 -27.35
N PRO A 320 -3.56 -11.34 -27.72
CA PRO A 320 -4.62 -12.28 -27.31
C PRO A 320 -4.36 -13.74 -27.67
N HIS A 321 -3.69 -14.01 -28.80
CA HIS A 321 -3.36 -15.37 -29.21
C HIS A 321 -2.21 -16.00 -28.40
N ASP A 322 -1.42 -15.20 -27.69
CA ASP A 322 -0.28 -15.65 -26.91
C ASP A 322 -0.58 -15.89 -25.41
N VAL A 323 -1.78 -15.50 -24.92
CA VAL A 323 -2.17 -15.64 -23.51
C VAL A 323 -1.88 -17.05 -22.95
N LYS A 324 -2.34 -18.08 -23.65
CA LYS A 324 -2.14 -19.47 -23.23
C LYS A 324 -0.65 -19.85 -23.12
N ARG A 325 0.16 -19.40 -24.09
CA ARG A 325 1.61 -19.64 -24.12
C ARG A 325 2.32 -18.91 -23.00
N CYS A 326 1.96 -17.67 -22.75
CA CYS A 326 2.51 -16.90 -21.63
C CYS A 326 2.18 -17.53 -20.27
N CYS A 327 0.92 -17.92 -20.04
CA CYS A 327 0.51 -18.62 -18.83
C CYS A 327 1.31 -19.94 -18.62
N GLN A 328 1.55 -20.70 -19.70
CA GLN A 328 2.37 -21.93 -19.63
C GLN A 328 3.84 -21.64 -19.28
N LEU A 329 4.40 -20.53 -19.78
CA LEU A 329 5.76 -20.13 -19.42
C LEU A 329 5.86 -19.68 -17.97
N VAL A 330 4.90 -18.89 -17.48
CA VAL A 330 4.80 -18.54 -16.06
C VAL A 330 4.73 -19.82 -15.21
N ARG A 331 3.80 -20.73 -15.54
CA ARG A 331 3.65 -22.00 -14.81
C ARG A 331 4.97 -22.79 -14.77
N ARG A 332 5.68 -22.86 -15.89
CA ARG A 332 6.97 -23.56 -15.97
C ARG A 332 8.02 -22.97 -15.03
N GLU A 333 8.10 -21.66 -14.91
CA GLU A 333 9.05 -21.01 -13.99
C GLU A 333 8.67 -21.26 -12.53
N LEU A 334 7.38 -21.26 -12.19
CA LEU A 334 6.89 -21.59 -10.86
C LEU A 334 7.16 -23.08 -10.52
N ASP A 335 6.91 -23.99 -11.46
CA ASP A 335 7.16 -25.42 -11.29
C ASP A 335 8.64 -25.73 -11.02
N LYS A 336 9.57 -25.00 -11.64
CA LYS A 336 11.00 -25.14 -11.35
C LYS A 336 11.33 -24.82 -9.89
N LEU A 337 10.67 -23.83 -9.29
CA LEU A 337 10.87 -23.44 -7.89
C LEU A 337 10.21 -24.44 -6.92
N ILE A 338 9.11 -25.05 -7.31
CA ILE A 338 8.42 -26.10 -6.54
C ILE A 338 9.25 -27.38 -6.53
N ASN A 339 9.71 -27.82 -7.71
CA ASN A 339 10.26 -29.15 -7.89
C ASN A 339 11.78 -29.26 -7.66
N SER A 340 12.48 -28.12 -7.56
CA SER A 340 13.93 -28.12 -7.43
C SER A 340 14.44 -27.04 -6.49
N GLN A 341 15.27 -27.40 -5.55
CA GLN A 341 15.99 -26.45 -4.72
C GLN A 341 16.99 -25.64 -5.53
N LEU A 342 17.19 -24.39 -5.12
CA LEU A 342 18.27 -23.58 -5.65
C LEU A 342 19.63 -24.14 -5.21
N SER A 343 20.59 -24.14 -6.11
CA SER A 343 21.97 -24.38 -5.71
C SER A 343 22.48 -23.24 -4.81
N GLN A 344 23.50 -23.53 -3.99
CA GLN A 344 24.12 -22.51 -3.12
C GLN A 344 24.59 -21.28 -3.91
N SER A 345 25.11 -21.48 -5.12
CA SER A 345 25.53 -20.38 -6.00
C SER A 345 24.34 -19.52 -6.47
N GLN A 346 23.21 -20.14 -6.82
CA GLN A 346 22.00 -19.44 -7.23
C GLN A 346 21.40 -18.64 -6.08
N LEU A 347 21.29 -19.24 -4.90
CA LEU A 347 20.79 -18.59 -3.70
C LEU A 347 21.66 -17.38 -3.32
N LYS A 348 22.99 -17.55 -3.31
CA LYS A 348 23.92 -16.46 -3.02
C LYS A 348 23.75 -15.28 -4.00
N LYS A 349 23.64 -15.56 -5.30
CA LYS A 349 23.43 -14.52 -6.32
C LYS A 349 22.10 -13.78 -6.14
N ALA A 350 21.02 -14.51 -5.83
CA ALA A 350 19.70 -13.91 -5.59
C ALA A 350 19.73 -12.96 -4.38
N LYS A 351 20.36 -13.38 -3.27
CA LYS A 351 20.53 -12.52 -2.09
C LYS A 351 21.36 -11.28 -2.38
N GLN A 352 22.51 -11.44 -3.07
CA GLN A 352 23.36 -10.31 -3.46
C GLN A 352 22.65 -9.30 -4.34
N GLN A 353 21.84 -9.78 -5.30
CA GLN A 353 21.04 -8.90 -6.15
C GLN A 353 20.03 -8.10 -5.33
N LEU A 354 19.29 -8.77 -4.44
CA LEU A 354 18.29 -8.12 -3.59
C LEU A 354 18.95 -7.12 -2.62
N HIS A 355 20.11 -7.44 -2.04
CA HIS A 355 20.89 -6.51 -1.21
C HIS A 355 21.23 -5.21 -1.96
N GLY A 356 21.74 -5.33 -3.20
CA GLY A 356 22.07 -4.16 -4.02
C GLY A 356 20.83 -3.32 -4.35
N GLN A 357 19.72 -3.95 -4.70
CA GLN A 357 18.46 -3.26 -5.00
C GLN A 357 17.88 -2.55 -3.78
N LEU A 358 17.91 -3.17 -2.60
CA LEU A 358 17.47 -2.55 -1.36
C LEU A 358 18.35 -1.38 -0.95
N ALA A 359 19.67 -1.48 -1.14
CA ALA A 359 20.59 -0.38 -0.89
C ALA A 359 20.30 0.83 -1.81
N ILE A 360 20.09 0.59 -3.10
CA ILE A 360 19.72 1.64 -4.07
C ILE A 360 18.37 2.26 -3.71
N ALA A 361 17.37 1.43 -3.37
CA ALA A 361 16.05 1.92 -2.98
C ALA A 361 16.07 2.78 -1.70
N ALA A 362 16.96 2.48 -0.77
CA ALA A 362 17.13 3.25 0.46
C ALA A 362 17.69 4.68 0.23
N ASP A 363 18.27 4.96 -0.93
CA ASP A 363 18.74 6.31 -1.30
C ASP A 363 17.56 7.23 -1.73
N ASN A 364 16.40 6.68 -2.07
CA ASN A 364 15.19 7.48 -2.26
C ASN A 364 14.63 7.88 -0.89
N ARG A 365 14.96 9.10 -0.47
CA ARG A 365 14.66 9.60 0.87
C ARG A 365 13.17 9.78 1.14
N GLU A 366 12.40 10.22 0.14
CA GLU A 366 10.95 10.37 0.26
C GLU A 366 10.30 9.01 0.49
N GLN A 367 10.50 8.08 -0.43
CA GLN A 367 9.93 6.74 -0.31
C GLN A 367 10.36 6.03 0.97
N PHE A 368 11.62 6.23 1.38
CA PHE A 368 12.12 5.66 2.62
C PHE A 368 11.40 6.24 3.86
N ALA A 369 11.16 7.56 3.87
CA ALA A 369 10.43 8.22 4.98
C ALA A 369 8.97 7.75 5.06
N LEU A 370 8.30 7.60 3.92
CA LEU A 370 6.93 7.09 3.85
C LEU A 370 6.84 5.62 4.29
N ASP A 371 7.73 4.77 3.81
CA ASP A 371 7.81 3.37 4.20
C ASP A 371 8.12 3.19 5.69
N PHE A 372 9.03 4.02 6.22
CA PHE A 372 9.36 4.06 7.64
C PHE A 372 8.15 4.43 8.49
N ALA A 373 7.41 5.47 8.07
CA ALA A 373 6.20 5.91 8.73
C ALA A 373 5.13 4.81 8.76
N ARG A 374 4.81 4.23 7.61
CA ARG A 374 3.80 3.19 7.48
C ARG A 374 4.16 1.94 8.29
N ASN A 375 5.42 1.51 8.23
CA ASN A 375 5.88 0.37 9.02
C ASN A 375 5.74 0.65 10.53
N PHE A 376 6.10 1.85 10.98
CA PHE A 376 5.96 2.22 12.39
C PHE A 376 4.49 2.34 12.82
N LEU A 377 3.62 2.86 11.95
CA LEU A 377 2.18 2.94 12.20
C LEU A 377 1.58 1.55 12.47
N HIS A 378 1.90 0.58 11.63
CA HIS A 378 1.29 -0.75 11.70
C HIS A 378 1.95 -1.69 12.70
N HIS A 379 3.25 -1.59 12.90
CA HIS A 379 4.02 -2.56 13.69
C HIS A 379 4.67 -1.98 14.95
N GLY A 380 4.68 -0.66 15.12
CA GLY A 380 5.33 0.00 16.25
C GLY A 380 6.86 -0.15 16.28
N THR A 381 7.45 -0.62 15.19
CA THR A 381 8.89 -0.87 15.07
C THR A 381 9.47 -0.15 13.86
N GLU A 382 10.76 0.16 13.92
CA GLU A 382 11.46 0.73 12.77
C GLU A 382 11.57 -0.27 11.61
N ARG A 383 11.58 0.26 10.39
CA ARG A 383 12.04 -0.49 9.22
C ARG A 383 13.55 -0.34 9.11
N ASN A 384 14.29 -1.25 9.71
CA ASN A 384 15.74 -1.22 9.67
C ASN A 384 16.26 -2.07 8.49
N LEU A 385 17.00 -1.44 7.58
CA LEU A 385 17.59 -2.14 6.44
C LEU A 385 18.49 -3.32 6.87
N GLU A 386 19.26 -3.15 7.95
CA GLU A 386 20.12 -4.21 8.48
C GLU A 386 19.33 -5.43 8.94
N ASP A 387 18.15 -5.19 9.56
CA ASP A 387 17.26 -6.26 9.98
C ASP A 387 16.65 -7.00 8.78
N ILE A 388 16.24 -6.26 7.76
CA ILE A 388 15.74 -6.83 6.51
C ILE A 388 16.82 -7.70 5.86
N LEU A 389 18.05 -7.18 5.74
CA LEU A 389 19.18 -7.91 5.16
C LEU A 389 19.49 -9.18 5.97
N ARG A 390 19.44 -9.10 7.31
CA ARG A 390 19.65 -10.24 8.20
C ARG A 390 18.61 -11.34 7.98
N HIS A 391 17.34 -10.97 7.83
CA HIS A 391 16.28 -11.94 7.50
C HIS A 391 16.52 -12.58 6.14
N ILE A 392 16.89 -11.80 5.12
CA ILE A 392 17.20 -12.31 3.78
C ILE A 392 18.42 -13.25 3.84
N ASP A 393 19.46 -12.91 4.60
CA ASP A 393 20.66 -13.74 4.73
C ASP A 393 20.38 -15.07 5.44
N ALA A 394 19.42 -15.12 6.33
CA ALA A 394 19.01 -16.34 7.02
C ALA A 394 18.26 -17.32 6.13
N ILE A 395 17.63 -16.87 5.01
CA ILE A 395 16.81 -17.72 4.15
C ILE A 395 17.64 -18.88 3.57
N THR A 396 17.08 -20.09 3.63
CA THR A 396 17.67 -21.30 3.04
C THR A 396 17.01 -21.67 1.70
N ALA A 397 17.67 -22.50 0.90
CA ALA A 397 17.11 -23.02 -0.35
C ALA A 397 15.88 -23.92 -0.08
N GLU A 398 15.86 -24.59 1.05
CA GLU A 398 14.75 -25.44 1.48
C GLU A 398 13.52 -24.59 1.83
N GLU A 399 13.68 -23.51 2.60
CA GLU A 399 12.59 -22.58 2.92
C GLU A 399 11.99 -21.97 1.66
N LEU A 400 12.81 -21.56 0.69
CA LEU A 400 12.31 -21.04 -0.60
C LEU A 400 11.45 -22.07 -1.33
N GLN A 401 11.90 -23.33 -1.38
CA GLN A 401 11.15 -24.41 -2.02
C GLN A 401 9.85 -24.72 -1.27
N GLN A 402 9.86 -24.71 0.06
CA GLN A 402 8.67 -24.92 0.89
C GLN A 402 7.64 -23.83 0.63
N VAL A 403 8.05 -22.56 0.64
CA VAL A 403 7.17 -21.42 0.34
C VAL A 403 6.64 -21.49 -1.09
N ALA A 404 7.48 -21.79 -2.07
CA ALA A 404 7.05 -21.97 -3.45
C ALA A 404 6.03 -23.11 -3.60
N SER A 405 6.26 -24.23 -2.94
CA SER A 405 5.34 -25.40 -2.97
C SER A 405 4.01 -25.06 -2.30
N GLN A 406 4.02 -24.28 -1.23
CA GLN A 406 2.83 -23.87 -0.51
C GLN A 406 1.97 -22.90 -1.33
N LEU A 407 2.59 -21.88 -1.96
CA LEU A 407 1.86 -20.79 -2.59
C LEU A 407 1.59 -21.01 -4.07
N PHE A 408 2.53 -21.60 -4.80
CA PHE A 408 2.45 -21.70 -6.26
C PHE A 408 1.82 -22.99 -6.77
N SER A 409 1.14 -23.73 -5.90
CA SER A 409 0.34 -24.90 -6.32
C SER A 409 -0.78 -24.47 -7.28
N PRO A 410 -0.99 -25.18 -8.40
CA PRO A 410 -2.05 -24.82 -9.37
C PRO A 410 -3.45 -24.68 -8.76
N SER A 411 -3.75 -25.45 -7.72
CA SER A 411 -5.04 -25.44 -7.03
C SER A 411 -5.29 -24.20 -6.17
N GLN A 412 -4.27 -23.36 -5.94
CA GLN A 412 -4.37 -22.14 -5.13
C GLN A 412 -4.29 -20.86 -5.96
N MET A 413 -4.03 -21.01 -7.26
CA MET A 413 -3.79 -19.88 -8.16
C MET A 413 -5.08 -19.45 -8.84
N ILE A 414 -5.34 -18.15 -8.84
CA ILE A 414 -6.38 -17.50 -9.64
C ILE A 414 -5.72 -16.93 -10.89
N THR A 415 -6.41 -17.00 -12.01
CA THR A 415 -6.01 -16.33 -13.26
C THR A 415 -7.16 -15.45 -13.73
N LEU A 416 -6.90 -14.16 -13.88
CA LEU A 416 -7.80 -13.18 -14.48
C LEU A 416 -7.23 -12.73 -15.82
N VAL A 417 -8.07 -12.67 -16.83
CA VAL A 417 -7.69 -12.27 -18.21
C VAL A 417 -8.65 -11.23 -18.71
N TYR A 418 -8.13 -10.08 -19.12
CA TYR A 418 -8.82 -9.08 -19.92
C TYR A 418 -8.49 -9.29 -21.39
N GLN A 419 -9.52 -9.36 -22.24
CA GLN A 419 -9.37 -9.52 -23.69
C GLN A 419 -10.53 -8.92 -24.46
#